data_a53cf247718629ad73e47e80f7741aaa
#
_entry.id   a53cf247718629ad73e47e80f7741aaa
#
_cell.length_a   1.000
_cell.length_b   1.000
_cell.length_c   1.000
_cell.angle_alpha   90.00
_cell.angle_beta   90.00
_cell.angle_gamma   90.00
#
_symmetry.space_group_name_H-M   'P 1'
#
loop_
_entity.id
_entity.type
_entity.pdbx_description
1 polymer ?
#
loop_
_entity_poly.entity_id
_entity_poly.type
_entity_poly.pdbx_seq_one_letter_code
_entity_poly.pdbx_strand_id
1 'polypeptide(L)'
;CRTRLSDKPEGEIPETMFHHLRRNGYYTVGIGKISHYVDGCLYGYEAPKTEKPELPYSWDEMLFDAGKWGNGWNAFFGYADGSNRQSRKKQVKPYECADVADEGYPDGLTANLAVKKLNELTAKNEPFCLAVGFFKPHLPFTSPKKYWDMYDEASIPISPMPDIPEGCDPVSLHESAELKSYQSGDEMPSIKNRVSDEYARKLRHAYFACVSYMDAQVGKVLDALEASGKMDNTIIILWGDHGWHLGDLRVWGKHTLHETSLSSALVIKAPQCK
;
A
#
# COMPACT_ATOMS: atom_id res chain seq x y z
N CYS A 1 8.09 -11.59 13.70
CA CYS A 1 8.35 -13.04 13.66
C CYS A 1 8.18 -13.50 12.21
N ARG A 2 9.28 -13.87 11.53
CA ARG A 2 9.25 -14.29 10.11
C ARG A 2 9.13 -15.81 10.02
N THR A 3 8.05 -16.37 10.53
CA THR A 3 7.75 -17.78 10.28
C THR A 3 7.36 -17.92 8.83
N ARG A 4 8.16 -18.63 8.05
CA ARG A 4 7.84 -18.94 6.65
C ARG A 4 6.74 -19.98 6.64
N LEU A 5 5.48 -19.54 6.51
CA LEU A 5 4.31 -20.42 6.48
C LEU A 5 4.39 -21.42 5.31
N SER A 6 5.00 -20.99 4.19
CA SER A 6 5.20 -21.81 3.00
C SER A 6 6.05 -23.08 3.18
N ASP A 7 6.76 -23.21 4.33
CA ASP A 7 7.59 -24.39 4.63
C ASP A 7 6.86 -25.42 5.48
N LYS A 8 5.60 -25.15 5.84
CA LYS A 8 4.81 -25.98 6.75
C LYS A 8 3.61 -26.61 6.06
N PRO A 9 3.21 -27.82 6.47
CA PRO A 9 1.95 -28.43 6.05
C PRO A 9 0.75 -27.58 6.45
N GLU A 10 -0.36 -27.73 5.73
CA GLU A 10 -1.60 -26.96 5.95
C GLU A 10 -2.08 -27.01 7.40
N GLY A 11 -2.06 -28.18 8.04
CA GLY A 11 -2.51 -28.36 9.42
C GLY A 11 -1.59 -27.77 10.50
N GLU A 12 -0.38 -27.29 10.14
CA GLU A 12 0.61 -26.74 11.09
C GLU A 12 0.68 -25.21 11.06
N ILE A 13 -0.12 -24.55 10.21
CA ILE A 13 -0.13 -23.09 10.11
C ILE A 13 -1.45 -22.52 10.65
N PRO A 14 -1.42 -21.29 11.20
CA PRO A 14 -2.65 -20.59 11.52
C PRO A 14 -3.50 -20.39 10.27
N GLU A 15 -4.78 -20.71 10.34
CA GLU A 15 -5.73 -20.50 9.26
C GLU A 15 -5.93 -18.99 9.03
N THR A 16 -5.72 -18.51 7.80
CA THR A 16 -6.06 -17.15 7.43
C THR A 16 -7.56 -17.05 7.10
N MET A 17 -8.13 -15.84 7.11
CA MET A 17 -9.51 -15.61 6.66
C MET A 17 -9.73 -16.14 5.23
N PHE A 18 -8.77 -15.93 4.34
CA PHE A 18 -8.86 -16.39 2.95
C PHE A 18 -8.80 -17.92 2.83
N HIS A 19 -7.94 -18.57 3.62
CA HIS A 19 -7.87 -20.02 3.72
C HIS A 19 -9.19 -20.60 4.23
N HIS A 20 -9.79 -19.97 5.26
CA HIS A 20 -11.08 -20.37 5.79
C HIS A 20 -12.19 -20.26 4.73
N LEU A 21 -12.27 -19.14 4.01
CA LEU A 21 -13.25 -18.94 2.94
C LEU A 21 -13.08 -19.98 1.82
N ARG A 22 -11.83 -20.23 1.41
CA ARG A 22 -11.51 -21.23 0.38
C ARG A 22 -12.01 -22.63 0.77
N ARG A 23 -11.74 -23.05 1.99
CA ARG A 23 -12.22 -24.35 2.51
C ARG A 23 -13.75 -24.44 2.61
N ASN A 24 -14.43 -23.30 2.68
CA ASN A 24 -15.89 -23.22 2.71
C ASN A 24 -16.51 -22.92 1.34
N GLY A 25 -15.80 -23.18 0.25
CA GLY A 25 -16.34 -23.17 -1.10
C GLY A 25 -16.31 -21.81 -1.81
N TYR A 26 -15.61 -20.82 -1.26
CA TYR A 26 -15.36 -19.57 -1.96
C TYR A 26 -14.14 -19.71 -2.87
N TYR A 27 -14.26 -19.21 -4.09
CA TYR A 27 -13.10 -19.05 -4.96
C TYR A 27 -12.30 -17.81 -4.54
N THR A 28 -11.07 -17.99 -4.11
CA THR A 28 -10.28 -16.94 -3.46
C THR A 28 -9.20 -16.39 -4.39
N VAL A 29 -9.22 -15.08 -4.61
CA VAL A 29 -8.27 -14.37 -5.48
C VAL A 29 -7.61 -13.24 -4.72
N GLY A 30 -6.28 -13.22 -4.70
CA GLY A 30 -5.47 -12.10 -4.22
C GLY A 30 -4.87 -11.33 -5.39
N ILE A 31 -4.90 -10.00 -5.35
CA ILE A 31 -4.28 -9.13 -6.35
C ILE A 31 -3.46 -8.05 -5.66
N GLY A 32 -2.20 -7.91 -6.03
CA GLY A 32 -1.33 -6.88 -5.46
C GLY A 32 -0.82 -7.21 -4.05
N LYS A 33 -0.58 -6.19 -3.23
CA LYS A 33 0.01 -6.34 -1.91
C LYS A 33 -1.04 -6.63 -0.84
N ILE A 34 -1.33 -7.90 -0.60
CA ILE A 34 -2.26 -8.33 0.47
C ILE A 34 -1.54 -8.58 1.78
N SER A 35 -0.32 -9.08 1.74
CA SER A 35 0.53 -9.40 2.88
C SER A 35 1.89 -8.68 2.78
N HIS A 36 2.93 -9.18 3.44
CA HIS A 36 4.23 -8.50 3.41
C HIS A 36 4.88 -8.52 2.03
N TYR A 37 4.85 -9.66 1.34
CA TYR A 37 5.44 -9.78 0.01
C TYR A 37 4.47 -9.23 -1.05
N VAL A 38 4.98 -8.32 -1.86
CA VAL A 38 4.19 -7.42 -2.70
C VAL A 38 3.43 -8.07 -3.85
N ASP A 39 3.86 -9.25 -4.27
CA ASP A 39 3.22 -10.07 -5.32
C ASP A 39 2.88 -11.48 -4.83
N GLY A 40 2.83 -11.66 -3.50
CA GLY A 40 2.50 -12.93 -2.85
C GLY A 40 3.61 -13.99 -2.89
N CYS A 41 4.80 -13.69 -3.43
CA CYS A 41 5.92 -14.62 -3.55
C CYS A 41 7.09 -14.27 -2.64
N LEU A 42 7.77 -15.28 -2.10
CA LEU A 42 8.86 -15.13 -1.13
C LEU A 42 10.21 -14.87 -1.80
N TYR A 43 10.61 -13.61 -1.92
CA TYR A 43 11.97 -13.21 -2.36
C TYR A 43 12.36 -11.86 -1.78
N GLY A 44 13.64 -11.54 -1.75
CA GLY A 44 14.16 -10.26 -1.25
C GLY A 44 14.19 -9.18 -2.31
N TYR A 45 14.42 -7.93 -1.88
CA TYR A 45 14.39 -6.73 -2.75
C TYR A 45 15.35 -6.79 -3.95
N GLU A 46 16.47 -7.47 -3.83
CA GLU A 46 17.52 -7.60 -4.85
C GLU A 46 17.71 -9.07 -5.28
N ALA A 47 16.90 -9.97 -4.74
CA ALA A 47 16.95 -11.38 -5.09
C ALA A 47 16.09 -11.68 -6.32
N PRO A 48 16.43 -12.71 -7.10
CA PRO A 48 15.56 -13.20 -8.16
C PRO A 48 14.16 -13.53 -7.63
N LYS A 49 13.14 -13.25 -8.42
CA LYS A 49 11.77 -13.65 -8.11
C LYS A 49 11.69 -15.17 -7.99
N THR A 50 10.94 -15.64 -7.00
CA THR A 50 10.60 -17.06 -6.83
C THR A 50 9.11 -17.27 -7.08
N GLU A 51 8.72 -18.50 -7.36
CA GLU A 51 7.32 -18.91 -7.43
C GLU A 51 6.79 -19.44 -6.07
N LYS A 52 7.60 -19.33 -4.99
CA LYS A 52 7.21 -19.82 -3.67
C LYS A 52 6.20 -18.88 -3.03
N PRO A 53 4.94 -19.32 -2.79
CA PRO A 53 3.91 -18.45 -2.23
C PRO A 53 4.18 -18.11 -0.76
N GLU A 54 3.83 -16.89 -0.35
CA GLU A 54 3.86 -16.48 1.06
C GLU A 54 2.75 -17.17 1.87
N LEU A 55 1.56 -17.25 1.29
CA LEU A 55 0.35 -17.84 1.91
C LEU A 55 -0.18 -18.99 1.05
N PRO A 56 0.43 -20.18 1.12
CA PRO A 56 0.24 -21.26 0.12
C PRO A 56 -1.18 -21.84 0.08
N TYR A 57 -1.96 -21.69 1.14
CA TYR A 57 -3.31 -22.28 1.22
C TYR A 57 -4.43 -21.25 1.13
N SER A 58 -4.09 -19.98 1.05
CA SER A 58 -5.06 -18.88 1.12
C SER A 58 -5.73 -18.57 -0.22
N TRP A 59 -5.07 -18.89 -1.34
CA TRP A 59 -5.47 -18.41 -2.65
C TRP A 59 -5.65 -19.55 -3.65
N ASP A 60 -6.72 -19.47 -4.46
CA ASP A 60 -6.84 -20.22 -5.72
C ASP A 60 -6.01 -19.53 -6.80
N GLU A 61 -6.01 -18.18 -6.81
CA GLU A 61 -5.14 -17.37 -7.66
C GLU A 61 -4.49 -16.25 -6.85
N MET A 62 -3.19 -16.02 -7.05
CA MET A 62 -2.50 -14.82 -6.59
C MET A 62 -1.90 -14.10 -7.81
N LEU A 63 -2.38 -12.90 -8.08
CA LEU A 63 -2.12 -12.16 -9.32
C LEU A 63 -1.36 -10.87 -9.03
N PHE A 64 -0.48 -10.51 -9.94
CA PHE A 64 0.24 -9.25 -9.91
C PHE A 64 0.70 -8.85 -11.31
N ASP A 65 0.44 -7.60 -11.69
CA ASP A 65 1.00 -7.00 -12.90
C ASP A 65 2.16 -6.06 -12.51
N ALA A 66 3.37 -6.50 -12.75
CA ALA A 66 4.58 -5.72 -12.48
C ALA A 66 4.86 -4.65 -13.55
N GLY A 67 4.14 -4.67 -14.67
CA GLY A 67 4.34 -3.75 -15.78
C GLY A 67 5.80 -3.58 -16.17
N LYS A 68 6.21 -2.34 -16.39
CA LYS A 68 7.58 -1.96 -16.79
C LYS A 68 8.66 -2.20 -15.73
N TRP A 69 8.29 -2.49 -14.48
CA TRP A 69 9.25 -2.76 -13.40
C TRP A 69 9.69 -4.22 -13.30
N GLY A 70 8.98 -5.14 -13.94
CA GLY A 70 9.38 -6.55 -14.14
C GLY A 70 9.16 -7.49 -12.95
N ASN A 71 9.13 -7.00 -11.70
CA ASN A 71 8.77 -7.79 -10.52
C ASN A 71 8.12 -6.93 -9.43
N GLY A 72 7.57 -7.59 -8.41
CA GLY A 72 6.80 -6.92 -7.35
C GLY A 72 7.60 -5.89 -6.56
N TRP A 73 8.81 -6.23 -6.10
CA TRP A 73 9.62 -5.29 -5.32
C TRP A 73 10.11 -4.08 -6.11
N ASN A 74 10.43 -4.27 -7.40
CA ASN A 74 10.78 -3.15 -8.27
C ASN A 74 9.59 -2.22 -8.50
N ALA A 75 8.40 -2.78 -8.70
CA ALA A 75 7.17 -2.01 -8.81
C ALA A 75 6.85 -1.27 -7.50
N PHE A 76 7.01 -1.94 -6.35
CA PHE A 76 6.73 -1.35 -5.04
C PHE A 76 7.56 -0.10 -4.76
N PHE A 77 8.82 -0.08 -5.16
CA PHE A 77 9.72 1.07 -5.05
C PHE A 77 9.88 1.85 -6.36
N GLY A 78 8.91 1.71 -7.27
CA GLY A 78 9.00 2.19 -8.65
C GLY A 78 8.71 3.68 -8.83
N TYR A 79 9.32 4.21 -9.91
CA TYR A 79 9.13 5.56 -10.44
C TYR A 79 8.53 5.50 -11.85
N ALA A 80 7.99 6.62 -12.32
CA ALA A 80 7.28 6.68 -13.59
C ALA A 80 8.13 6.32 -14.82
N ASP A 81 9.45 6.49 -14.73
CA ASP A 81 10.41 6.14 -15.77
C ASP A 81 10.75 4.63 -15.84
N GLY A 82 10.16 3.81 -14.98
CA GLY A 82 10.45 2.36 -14.85
C GLY A 82 11.63 2.04 -13.95
N SER A 83 12.38 3.04 -13.47
CA SER A 83 13.41 2.83 -12.46
C SER A 83 12.78 2.54 -11.09
N ASN A 84 13.62 2.13 -10.13
CA ASN A 84 13.21 1.92 -8.75
C ASN A 84 14.33 2.33 -7.79
N ARG A 85 14.01 2.39 -6.50
CA ARG A 85 14.97 2.79 -5.46
C ARG A 85 16.25 1.97 -5.48
N GLN A 86 16.19 0.66 -5.73
CA GLN A 86 17.35 -0.23 -5.74
C GLN A 86 18.20 -0.01 -7.00
N SER A 87 17.56 0.03 -8.18
CA SER A 87 18.28 0.27 -9.46
C SER A 87 19.04 1.60 -9.46
N ARG A 88 18.53 2.58 -8.71
CA ARG A 88 19.18 3.90 -8.51
C ARG A 88 20.07 3.95 -7.26
N LYS A 89 20.40 2.81 -6.63
CA LYS A 89 21.25 2.73 -5.43
C LYS A 89 20.81 3.69 -4.32
N LYS A 90 19.51 3.83 -4.12
CA LYS A 90 18.85 4.75 -3.18
C LYS A 90 19.02 6.25 -3.51
N GLN A 91 19.70 6.63 -4.59
CA GLN A 91 19.85 8.01 -5.04
C GLN A 91 18.59 8.48 -5.78
N VAL A 92 17.50 8.58 -5.04
CA VAL A 92 16.15 8.97 -5.51
C VAL A 92 15.46 9.81 -4.45
N LYS A 93 14.50 10.64 -4.89
CA LYS A 93 13.62 11.39 -3.99
C LYS A 93 12.56 10.46 -3.37
N PRO A 94 12.08 10.75 -2.16
CA PRO A 94 10.99 9.99 -1.52
C PRO A 94 9.62 10.27 -2.14
N TYR A 95 9.53 11.09 -3.17
CA TYR A 95 8.29 11.46 -3.85
C TYR A 95 8.54 11.67 -5.35
N GLU A 96 7.48 11.54 -6.13
CA GLU A 96 7.45 11.90 -7.55
C GLU A 96 6.04 12.27 -7.96
N CYS A 97 5.95 13.29 -8.84
CA CYS A 97 4.75 13.79 -9.47
C CYS A 97 4.98 13.78 -10.98
N ALA A 98 4.67 12.67 -11.66
CA ALA A 98 4.85 12.57 -13.10
C ALA A 98 3.54 12.83 -13.85
N ASP A 99 3.64 13.48 -15.02
CA ASP A 99 2.51 13.68 -15.92
C ASP A 99 2.27 12.39 -16.73
N VAL A 100 1.60 11.45 -16.08
CA VAL A 100 1.28 10.12 -16.62
C VAL A 100 -0.16 9.74 -16.26
N ALA A 101 -0.73 8.78 -17.01
CA ALA A 101 -2.00 8.16 -16.65
C ALA A 101 -1.85 7.32 -15.35
N ASP A 102 -2.96 6.80 -14.82
CA ASP A 102 -2.95 6.01 -13.58
C ASP A 102 -2.06 4.77 -13.69
N GLU A 103 -2.03 4.15 -14.86
CA GLU A 103 -1.19 2.99 -15.18
C GLU A 103 0.31 3.33 -15.30
N GLY A 104 0.63 4.60 -15.27
CA GLY A 104 2.01 5.08 -15.16
C GLY A 104 2.69 4.65 -13.85
N TYR A 105 1.88 4.27 -12.84
CA TYR A 105 2.31 3.71 -11.56
C TYR A 105 1.61 2.37 -11.27
N PRO A 106 2.16 1.54 -10.37
CA PRO A 106 1.70 0.15 -10.15
C PRO A 106 0.26 0.01 -9.70
N ASP A 107 -0.27 0.94 -8.89
CA ASP A 107 -1.63 0.82 -8.36
C ASP A 107 -2.70 0.94 -9.46
N GLY A 108 -2.42 1.70 -10.53
CA GLY A 108 -3.29 1.74 -11.70
C GLY A 108 -3.35 0.40 -12.44
N LEU A 109 -2.20 -0.30 -12.55
CA LEU A 109 -2.16 -1.66 -13.11
C LEU A 109 -2.91 -2.65 -12.22
N THR A 110 -2.72 -2.54 -10.89
CA THR A 110 -3.44 -3.34 -9.90
C THR A 110 -4.96 -3.16 -10.02
N ALA A 111 -5.43 -1.91 -10.14
CA ALA A 111 -6.85 -1.61 -10.32
C ALA A 111 -7.41 -2.21 -11.62
N ASN A 112 -6.71 -2.04 -12.74
CA ASN A 112 -7.14 -2.60 -14.02
C ASN A 112 -7.22 -4.13 -13.98
N LEU A 113 -6.22 -4.79 -13.37
CA LEU A 113 -6.22 -6.23 -13.18
C LEU A 113 -7.38 -6.67 -12.28
N ALA A 114 -7.67 -5.91 -11.20
CA ALA A 114 -8.77 -6.19 -10.30
C ALA A 114 -10.13 -6.05 -10.99
N VAL A 115 -10.34 -5.00 -11.77
CA VAL A 115 -11.56 -4.80 -12.57
C VAL A 115 -11.76 -5.96 -13.55
N LYS A 116 -10.70 -6.34 -14.29
CA LYS A 116 -10.76 -7.49 -15.20
C LYS A 116 -11.17 -8.76 -14.47
N LYS A 117 -10.49 -9.08 -13.36
CA LYS A 117 -10.76 -10.28 -12.58
C LYS A 117 -12.15 -10.26 -11.95
N LEU A 118 -12.60 -9.12 -11.43
CA LEU A 118 -13.94 -8.96 -10.87
C LEU A 118 -15.01 -9.25 -11.92
N ASN A 119 -14.86 -8.76 -13.15
CA ASN A 119 -15.79 -9.06 -14.25
C ASN A 119 -15.82 -10.55 -14.58
N GLU A 120 -14.68 -11.25 -14.54
CA GLU A 120 -14.60 -12.71 -14.73
C GLU A 120 -15.34 -13.47 -13.60
N LEU A 121 -15.17 -13.03 -12.34
CA LEU A 121 -15.77 -13.65 -11.17
C LEU A 121 -17.29 -13.43 -11.13
N THR A 122 -17.73 -12.21 -11.38
CA THR A 122 -19.17 -11.86 -11.34
C THR A 122 -19.97 -12.47 -12.47
N ALA A 123 -19.33 -12.82 -13.59
CA ALA A 123 -19.95 -13.56 -14.69
C ALA A 123 -20.23 -15.04 -14.32
N LYS A 124 -19.52 -15.60 -13.34
CA LYS A 124 -19.79 -16.92 -12.76
C LYS A 124 -20.81 -16.79 -11.66
N ASN A 125 -21.66 -17.79 -11.49
CA ASN A 125 -22.64 -17.79 -10.39
C ASN A 125 -22.11 -18.60 -9.19
N GLU A 126 -20.85 -18.32 -8.81
CA GLU A 126 -20.12 -19.00 -7.75
C GLU A 126 -19.73 -17.99 -6.66
N PRO A 127 -19.70 -18.38 -5.38
CA PRO A 127 -19.20 -17.50 -4.34
C PRO A 127 -17.72 -17.24 -4.51
N PHE A 128 -17.29 -15.98 -4.34
CA PHE A 128 -15.90 -15.61 -4.46
C PHE A 128 -15.46 -14.66 -3.32
N CYS A 129 -14.16 -14.63 -3.09
CA CYS A 129 -13.50 -13.62 -2.28
C CYS A 129 -12.38 -13.00 -3.10
N LEU A 130 -12.49 -11.72 -3.39
CA LEU A 130 -11.46 -10.94 -4.09
C LEU A 130 -10.81 -9.98 -3.11
N ALA A 131 -9.51 -10.13 -2.86
CA ALA A 131 -8.69 -9.19 -2.11
C ALA A 131 -7.82 -8.39 -3.06
N VAL A 132 -7.84 -7.07 -2.92
CA VAL A 132 -7.04 -6.15 -3.74
C VAL A 132 -6.18 -5.28 -2.84
N GLY A 133 -4.86 -5.36 -2.99
CA GLY A 133 -3.90 -4.63 -2.18
C GLY A 133 -3.15 -3.58 -2.99
N PHE A 134 -3.36 -2.31 -2.64
CA PHE A 134 -2.65 -1.18 -3.22
C PHE A 134 -1.37 -0.85 -2.44
N PHE A 135 -0.40 -0.22 -3.09
CA PHE A 135 0.85 0.20 -2.47
C PHE A 135 0.74 1.54 -1.77
N LYS A 136 0.01 2.47 -2.40
CA LYS A 136 -0.08 3.84 -1.87
C LYS A 136 -1.06 3.90 -0.67
N PRO A 137 -0.69 4.75 0.29
CA PRO A 137 0.34 5.78 0.32
C PRO A 137 1.72 5.36 0.87
N HIS A 138 2.17 4.12 0.72
CA HIS A 138 3.55 3.72 1.10
C HIS A 138 4.61 4.48 0.29
N LEU A 139 5.79 4.70 0.88
CA LEU A 139 6.98 5.24 0.20
C LEU A 139 7.41 4.38 -1.02
N PRO A 140 7.93 5.00 -2.10
CA PRO A 140 7.99 6.44 -2.35
C PRO A 140 6.58 7.00 -2.55
N PHE A 141 6.36 8.26 -2.18
CA PHE A 141 5.09 8.95 -2.39
C PHE A 141 4.97 9.37 -3.85
N THR A 142 4.65 8.41 -4.72
CA THR A 142 4.56 8.61 -6.16
C THR A 142 3.10 8.56 -6.62
N SER A 143 2.67 9.58 -7.35
CA SER A 143 1.32 9.66 -7.92
C SER A 143 1.32 10.41 -9.26
N PRO A 144 0.35 10.15 -10.15
CA PRO A 144 0.15 10.99 -11.32
C PRO A 144 -0.12 12.44 -10.96
N LYS A 145 0.39 13.36 -11.81
CA LYS A 145 0.30 14.81 -11.60
C LYS A 145 -1.12 15.31 -11.31
N LYS A 146 -2.15 14.74 -11.94
CA LYS A 146 -3.54 15.13 -11.72
C LYS A 146 -4.00 15.04 -10.27
N TYR A 147 -3.46 14.13 -9.46
CA TYR A 147 -3.78 14.01 -8.04
C TYR A 147 -2.97 14.98 -7.19
N TRP A 148 -1.76 15.29 -7.61
CA TRP A 148 -0.94 16.31 -7.00
C TRP A 148 -1.57 17.70 -7.17
N ASP A 149 -2.04 18.00 -8.37
CA ASP A 149 -2.67 19.28 -8.70
C ASP A 149 -4.03 19.52 -7.98
N MET A 150 -4.57 18.52 -7.28
CA MET A 150 -5.77 18.68 -6.44
C MET A 150 -5.50 19.52 -5.18
N TYR A 151 -4.25 19.72 -4.80
CA TYR A 151 -3.85 20.37 -3.57
C TYR A 151 -2.95 21.57 -3.84
N ASP A 152 -3.21 22.67 -3.15
CA ASP A 152 -2.26 23.78 -3.06
C ASP A 152 -1.27 23.50 -1.91
N GLU A 153 0.01 23.30 -2.24
CA GLU A 153 1.07 22.98 -1.28
C GLU A 153 1.18 24.02 -0.16
N ALA A 154 0.98 25.29 -0.48
CA ALA A 154 1.07 26.37 0.50
C ALA A 154 -0.03 26.30 1.57
N SER A 155 -1.19 25.72 1.23
CA SER A 155 -2.33 25.56 2.13
C SER A 155 -2.27 24.29 2.98
N ILE A 156 -1.36 23.35 2.69
CA ILE A 156 -1.25 22.09 3.42
C ILE A 156 -0.71 22.37 4.84
N PRO A 157 -1.46 21.96 5.90
CA PRO A 157 -0.99 22.17 7.26
C PRO A 157 0.21 21.26 7.56
N ILE A 158 1.15 21.72 8.35
CA ILE A 158 2.14 20.85 9.00
C ILE A 158 1.47 20.03 10.10
N SER A 159 2.20 19.06 10.68
CA SER A 159 1.70 18.31 11.84
C SER A 159 1.30 19.28 12.97
N PRO A 160 0.18 19.01 13.66
CA PRO A 160 -0.19 19.79 14.86
C PRO A 160 0.77 19.57 16.03
N MET A 161 1.56 18.51 16.00
CA MET A 161 2.57 18.17 17.01
C MET A 161 3.94 17.92 16.35
N PRO A 162 4.56 18.95 15.76
CA PRO A 162 5.77 18.77 14.95
C PRO A 162 7.02 18.53 15.80
N ASP A 163 6.99 18.88 17.07
CA ASP A 163 8.12 18.75 17.99
C ASP A 163 7.89 17.67 19.04
N ILE A 164 8.99 17.15 19.58
CA ILE A 164 8.97 16.14 20.63
C ILE A 164 8.62 16.82 21.96
N PRO A 165 7.56 16.39 22.68
CA PRO A 165 7.20 16.95 23.96
C PRO A 165 8.29 16.76 25.02
N GLU A 166 8.37 17.68 25.98
CA GLU A 166 9.21 17.53 27.16
C GLU A 166 8.86 16.24 27.93
N GLY A 167 9.86 15.48 28.34
CA GLY A 167 9.68 14.20 29.05
C GLY A 167 9.34 13.01 28.16
N CYS A 168 9.22 13.18 26.85
CA CYS A 168 9.04 12.06 25.93
C CYS A 168 10.30 11.17 25.91
N ASP A 169 10.15 9.88 26.20
CA ASP A 169 11.27 8.94 26.15
C ASP A 169 11.67 8.70 24.68
N PRO A 170 12.94 8.96 24.31
CA PRO A 170 13.42 8.70 22.95
C PRO A 170 13.24 7.27 22.45
N VAL A 171 13.11 6.27 23.34
CA VAL A 171 12.86 4.88 22.96
C VAL A 171 11.50 4.68 22.29
N SER A 172 10.54 5.58 22.53
CA SER A 172 9.22 5.58 21.89
C SER A 172 9.23 6.12 20.45
N LEU A 173 10.36 6.66 20.01
CA LEU A 173 10.55 7.29 18.71
C LEU A 173 11.53 6.48 17.83
N HIS A 174 11.64 6.84 16.55
CA HIS A 174 12.64 6.27 15.65
C HIS A 174 13.19 7.29 14.66
N GLU A 175 14.33 6.99 14.07
CA GLU A 175 15.12 7.85 13.18
C GLU A 175 14.58 7.91 11.73
N SER A 176 13.31 7.55 11.47
CA SER A 176 12.70 7.60 10.13
C SER A 176 13.49 6.86 9.05
N ALA A 177 13.99 5.66 9.38
CA ALA A 177 14.92 4.91 8.53
C ALA A 177 14.36 4.59 7.13
N GLU A 178 13.04 4.38 7.01
CA GLU A 178 12.41 4.15 5.71
C GLU A 178 12.54 5.38 4.82
N LEU A 179 12.20 6.58 5.32
CA LEU A 179 12.33 7.83 4.56
C LEU A 179 13.81 8.15 4.25
N LYS A 180 14.72 7.94 5.21
CA LYS A 180 16.17 8.12 5.01
C LYS A 180 16.78 7.20 3.95
N SER A 181 16.10 6.13 3.58
CA SER A 181 16.55 5.25 2.50
C SER A 181 16.38 5.87 1.10
N TYR A 182 15.77 7.06 1.00
CA TYR A 182 15.65 7.88 -0.22
C TYR A 182 16.63 9.05 -0.14
N GLN A 183 17.87 8.83 -0.60
CA GLN A 183 19.02 9.67 -0.31
C GLN A 183 19.10 10.97 -1.12
N SER A 184 18.22 11.18 -2.09
CA SER A 184 18.11 12.45 -2.84
C SER A 184 16.91 13.30 -2.37
N GLY A 185 16.39 13.07 -1.15
CA GLY A 185 15.44 13.98 -0.50
C GLY A 185 16.08 15.35 -0.26
N ASP A 186 15.26 16.39 -0.27
CA ASP A 186 15.76 17.76 -0.12
C ASP A 186 16.33 17.99 1.30
N GLU A 187 15.75 17.30 2.31
CA GLU A 187 16.26 17.28 3.69
C GLU A 187 16.21 15.85 4.26
N MET A 188 17.02 15.57 5.27
CA MET A 188 17.04 14.29 5.99
C MET A 188 16.39 14.42 7.37
N PRO A 189 15.23 13.75 7.61
CA PRO A 189 14.55 13.82 8.89
C PRO A 189 15.35 13.12 9.99
N SER A 190 15.27 13.67 11.21
CA SER A 190 15.90 13.10 12.40
C SER A 190 15.10 13.52 13.64
N ILE A 191 15.08 12.68 14.67
CA ILE A 191 14.52 13.08 15.97
C ILE A 191 15.31 14.23 16.61
N LYS A 192 16.59 14.44 16.21
CA LYS A 192 17.44 15.56 16.70
C LYS A 192 17.13 16.85 15.96
N ASN A 193 16.86 16.79 14.66
CA ASN A 193 16.66 17.96 13.81
C ASN A 193 15.34 17.79 13.04
N ARG A 194 14.40 18.66 13.31
CA ARG A 194 13.16 18.75 12.57
C ARG A 194 13.45 19.24 11.14
N VAL A 195 12.77 18.67 10.15
CA VAL A 195 12.79 19.22 8.78
C VAL A 195 12.08 20.58 8.74
N SER A 196 12.40 21.39 7.74
CA SER A 196 11.73 22.67 7.51
C SER A 196 10.23 22.48 7.30
N ASP A 197 9.46 23.53 7.60
CA ASP A 197 8.02 23.52 7.34
C ASP A 197 7.71 23.40 5.85
N GLU A 198 8.56 23.96 4.98
CA GLU A 198 8.45 23.84 3.54
C GLU A 198 8.58 22.38 3.11
N TYR A 199 9.63 21.68 3.55
CA TYR A 199 9.84 20.30 3.19
C TYR A 199 8.78 19.37 3.83
N ALA A 200 8.35 19.67 5.05
CA ALA A 200 7.24 18.96 5.70
C ALA A 200 5.95 19.06 4.88
N ARG A 201 5.59 20.27 4.39
CA ARG A 201 4.43 20.45 3.51
C ARG A 201 4.57 19.67 2.21
N LYS A 202 5.74 19.69 1.59
CA LYS A 202 6.02 18.92 0.36
C LYS A 202 5.83 17.42 0.54
N LEU A 203 6.33 16.84 1.62
CA LEU A 203 6.15 15.42 1.92
C LEU A 203 4.68 15.08 2.22
N ARG A 204 3.97 15.97 2.94
CA ARG A 204 2.53 15.81 3.20
C ARG A 204 1.70 15.96 1.93
N HIS A 205 2.05 16.91 1.06
CA HIS A 205 1.44 17.06 -0.27
C HIS A 205 1.55 15.76 -1.08
N ALA A 206 2.75 15.22 -1.17
CA ALA A 206 3.00 13.96 -1.87
C ALA A 206 2.17 12.80 -1.28
N TYR A 207 2.07 12.74 0.05
CA TYR A 207 1.25 11.73 0.74
C TYR A 207 -0.24 11.90 0.42
N PHE A 208 -0.78 13.13 0.48
CA PHE A 208 -2.19 13.41 0.17
C PHE A 208 -2.52 13.07 -1.28
N ALA A 209 -1.64 13.42 -2.22
CA ALA A 209 -1.78 13.03 -3.62
C ALA A 209 -1.79 11.51 -3.81
N CYS A 210 -0.97 10.77 -3.06
CA CYS A 210 -0.98 9.31 -3.05
C CYS A 210 -2.30 8.73 -2.49
N VAL A 211 -2.86 9.34 -1.45
CA VAL A 211 -4.17 8.92 -0.91
C VAL A 211 -5.27 9.12 -1.95
N SER A 212 -5.33 10.30 -2.60
CA SER A 212 -6.32 10.56 -3.67
C SER A 212 -6.12 9.65 -4.88
N TYR A 213 -4.87 9.32 -5.21
CA TYR A 213 -4.59 8.37 -6.28
C TYR A 213 -5.10 6.96 -5.93
N MET A 214 -4.81 6.47 -4.73
CA MET A 214 -5.28 5.17 -4.26
C MET A 214 -6.80 5.13 -4.17
N ASP A 215 -7.43 6.17 -3.62
CA ASP A 215 -8.89 6.29 -3.53
C ASP A 215 -9.56 6.17 -4.91
N ALA A 216 -9.02 6.85 -5.92
CA ALA A 216 -9.51 6.72 -7.29
C ALA A 216 -9.35 5.29 -7.86
N GLN A 217 -8.29 4.56 -7.47
CA GLN A 217 -8.12 3.17 -7.89
C GLN A 217 -9.14 2.25 -7.17
N VAL A 218 -9.42 2.47 -5.90
CA VAL A 218 -10.51 1.80 -5.17
C VAL A 218 -11.85 2.09 -5.85
N GLY A 219 -12.10 3.34 -6.23
CA GLY A 219 -13.30 3.76 -6.95
C GLY A 219 -13.53 2.92 -8.22
N LYS A 220 -12.50 2.74 -9.06
CA LYS A 220 -12.61 1.90 -10.29
C LYS A 220 -13.08 0.47 -9.99
N VAL A 221 -12.60 -0.13 -8.91
CA VAL A 221 -13.01 -1.49 -8.53
C VAL A 221 -14.46 -1.51 -8.03
N LEU A 222 -14.86 -0.50 -7.25
CA LEU A 222 -16.24 -0.38 -6.76
C LEU A 222 -17.23 -0.09 -7.89
N ASP A 223 -16.88 0.78 -8.84
CA ASP A 223 -17.70 1.07 -10.03
C ASP A 223 -17.92 -0.21 -10.88
N ALA A 224 -16.89 -1.04 -11.02
CA ALA A 224 -17.02 -2.33 -11.72
C ALA A 224 -17.93 -3.31 -10.95
N LEU A 225 -17.85 -3.33 -9.62
CA LEU A 225 -18.76 -4.14 -8.79
C LEU A 225 -20.21 -3.67 -8.91
N GLU A 226 -20.44 -2.36 -8.90
CA GLU A 226 -21.77 -1.77 -9.07
C GLU A 226 -22.34 -2.12 -10.46
N ALA A 227 -21.53 -1.91 -11.52
CA ALA A 227 -21.91 -2.22 -12.90
C ALA A 227 -22.23 -3.72 -13.11
N SER A 228 -21.64 -4.61 -12.31
CA SER A 228 -21.92 -6.05 -12.35
C SER A 228 -23.29 -6.43 -11.76
N GLY A 229 -23.97 -5.51 -11.04
CA GLY A 229 -25.20 -5.77 -10.30
C GLY A 229 -25.04 -6.63 -9.05
N LYS A 230 -23.82 -6.87 -8.58
CA LYS A 230 -23.51 -7.71 -7.40
C LYS A 230 -23.25 -6.90 -6.11
N MET A 231 -23.31 -5.56 -6.17
CA MET A 231 -23.04 -4.67 -5.05
C MET A 231 -23.88 -5.01 -3.79
N ASP A 232 -25.16 -5.31 -3.95
CA ASP A 232 -26.07 -5.59 -2.84
C ASP A 232 -25.97 -7.03 -2.30
N ASN A 233 -25.14 -7.88 -2.92
CA ASN A 233 -24.82 -9.23 -2.47
C ASN A 233 -23.33 -9.39 -2.16
N THR A 234 -22.62 -8.30 -1.92
CA THR A 234 -21.18 -8.32 -1.65
C THR A 234 -20.87 -7.59 -0.35
N ILE A 235 -20.13 -8.25 0.54
CA ILE A 235 -19.52 -7.57 1.68
C ILE A 235 -18.26 -6.88 1.19
N ILE A 236 -18.17 -5.57 1.42
CA ILE A 236 -17.01 -4.75 1.06
C ILE A 236 -16.31 -4.36 2.34
N ILE A 237 -15.02 -4.62 2.41
CA ILE A 237 -14.16 -4.27 3.53
C ILE A 237 -12.96 -3.49 2.99
N LEU A 238 -12.79 -2.25 3.45
CA LEU A 238 -11.62 -1.42 3.20
C LEU A 238 -10.91 -1.21 4.52
N TRP A 239 -9.60 -1.55 4.60
CA TRP A 239 -8.80 -1.26 5.78
C TRP A 239 -7.37 -0.87 5.42
N GLY A 240 -6.77 -0.05 6.28
CA GLY A 240 -5.32 0.16 6.30
C GLY A 240 -4.65 -0.83 7.26
N ASP A 241 -3.42 -1.22 6.97
CA ASP A 241 -2.65 -2.14 7.82
C ASP A 241 -2.08 -1.44 9.07
N HIS A 242 -1.81 -0.14 8.99
CA HIS A 242 -1.31 0.73 10.06
C HIS A 242 -1.48 2.21 9.69
N GLY A 243 -1.28 3.11 10.64
CA GLY A 243 -1.14 4.54 10.41
C GLY A 243 0.27 4.94 10.00
N TRP A 244 0.52 6.26 9.90
CA TRP A 244 1.82 6.80 9.47
C TRP A 244 2.04 8.21 10.04
N HIS A 245 3.20 8.44 10.67
CA HIS A 245 3.61 9.78 11.08
C HIS A 245 4.00 10.63 9.86
N LEU A 246 3.44 11.81 9.79
CA LEU A 246 3.72 12.83 8.78
C LEU A 246 4.36 14.07 9.40
N GLY A 247 5.46 13.85 10.13
CA GLY A 247 6.19 14.87 10.86
C GLY A 247 5.79 15.03 12.32
N ASP A 248 4.84 14.23 12.81
CA ASP A 248 4.46 14.20 14.21
C ASP A 248 5.65 13.73 15.05
N LEU A 249 5.97 14.45 16.13
CA LEU A 249 7.11 14.14 17.01
C LEU A 249 8.45 14.04 16.26
N ARG A 250 8.61 14.78 15.15
CA ARG A 250 9.75 14.71 14.22
C ARG A 250 9.90 13.37 13.50
N VAL A 251 8.92 12.48 13.61
CA VAL A 251 8.95 11.13 13.00
C VAL A 251 8.26 11.13 11.64
N TRP A 252 8.85 10.42 10.68
CA TRP A 252 8.31 10.14 9.36
C TRP A 252 8.35 8.63 9.16
N GLY A 253 7.25 7.96 9.50
CA GLY A 253 7.20 6.50 9.46
C GLY A 253 6.13 5.90 10.37
N LYS A 254 6.22 4.59 10.61
CA LYS A 254 5.16 3.80 11.24
C LYS A 254 5.58 3.00 12.49
N HIS A 255 6.87 2.82 12.72
CA HIS A 255 7.36 1.88 13.74
C HIS A 255 7.36 2.51 15.16
N THR A 256 6.22 3.00 15.62
CA THR A 256 6.02 3.51 16.98
C THR A 256 4.77 2.89 17.60
N LEU A 257 4.58 3.09 18.90
CA LEU A 257 3.36 2.73 19.63
C LEU A 257 2.42 3.95 19.83
N HIS A 258 2.66 5.06 19.14
CA HIS A 258 1.77 6.20 19.15
C HIS A 258 0.54 5.96 18.27
N GLU A 259 -0.61 6.52 18.66
CA GLU A 259 -1.88 6.40 17.92
C GLU A 259 -1.75 6.72 16.44
N THR A 260 -0.92 7.70 16.08
CA THR A 260 -0.66 8.05 14.68
C THR A 260 -0.17 6.87 13.83
N SER A 261 0.57 5.92 14.43
CA SER A 261 1.00 4.68 13.75
C SER A 261 0.04 3.51 13.94
N LEU A 262 -0.71 3.48 15.04
CA LEU A 262 -1.56 2.34 15.41
C LEU A 262 -2.96 2.46 14.80
N SER A 263 -3.48 3.69 14.66
CA SER A 263 -4.79 3.93 14.08
C SER A 263 -4.77 3.73 12.56
N SER A 264 -5.66 2.91 12.06
CA SER A 264 -5.88 2.67 10.64
C SER A 264 -7.36 2.76 10.29
N ALA A 265 -7.65 3.09 9.03
CA ALA A 265 -9.03 3.13 8.56
C ALA A 265 -9.61 1.72 8.48
N LEU A 266 -10.87 1.57 8.87
CA LEU A 266 -11.68 0.39 8.63
C LEU A 266 -13.09 0.82 8.23
N VAL A 267 -13.49 0.47 7.02
CA VAL A 267 -14.83 0.71 6.50
C VAL A 267 -15.44 -0.61 6.04
N ILE A 268 -16.65 -0.91 6.50
CA ILE A 268 -17.35 -2.14 6.14
C ILE A 268 -18.74 -1.78 5.62
N LYS A 269 -19.06 -2.25 4.40
CA LYS A 269 -20.41 -2.29 3.87
C LYS A 269 -20.84 -3.75 3.77
N ALA A 270 -21.88 -4.12 4.49
CA ALA A 270 -22.48 -5.46 4.41
C ALA A 270 -23.90 -5.38 3.83
N PRO A 271 -24.34 -6.37 3.04
CA PRO A 271 -25.71 -6.47 2.57
C PRO A 271 -26.69 -6.42 3.75
N GLN A 272 -27.78 -5.66 3.61
CA GLN A 272 -28.85 -5.55 4.61
C GLN A 272 -28.47 -4.95 5.98
N CYS A 273 -27.25 -4.49 6.18
CA CYS A 273 -26.88 -3.66 7.32
C CYS A 273 -27.25 -2.21 7.02
N LYS A 274 -28.11 -1.62 7.87
CA LYS A 274 -28.49 -0.19 7.82
C LYS A 274 -27.60 0.63 8.72
#